data_5a013d3a4346ae91edd32597c0e22f5d
#
_entry.id   5a013d3a4346ae91edd32597c0e22f5d
#
_cell.length_a   1.000
_cell.length_b   1.000
_cell.length_c   1.000
_cell.angle_alpha   90.00
_cell.angle_beta   90.00
_cell.angle_gamma   90.00
#
_symmetry.space_group_name_H-M   'P 1'
#
loop_
_entity.id
_entity.type
_entity.pdbx_description
1 polymer ?
#
loop_
_entity_poly.entity_id
_entity_poly.type
_entity_poly.pdbx_seq_one_letter_code
_entity_poly.pdbx_strand_id
1 'polypeptide(L)'
;MDRPVRELNLELGRPDAAEALRRLAAEVEAARKMGTPAMKLVHGYGSSGKGGRLRTACRTWLRQQELCFLPGEEFSIFNQEARRWLALCPRLRQDRDLDAENRGDTFVLLEKRKKGGKL
;
A
#
# COMPACT_ATOMS: atom_id res chain seq x y z
N MET A 1 3.33 -12.00 -17.15
CA MET A 1 1.90 -12.01 -16.86
C MET A 1 1.62 -11.18 -15.62
N ASP A 2 0.65 -10.28 -15.71
CA ASP A 2 0.32 -9.42 -14.57
C ASP A 2 -0.34 -10.20 -13.47
N ARG A 3 0.15 -10.02 -12.26
CA ARG A 3 -0.50 -10.56 -11.10
C ARG A 3 -1.37 -9.48 -10.47
N PRO A 4 -2.51 -9.84 -9.88
CA PRO A 4 -3.43 -8.83 -9.35
C PRO A 4 -2.84 -8.08 -8.18
N VAL A 5 -3.22 -6.81 -8.08
CA VAL A 5 -2.94 -6.00 -6.90
C VAL A 5 -4.10 -6.20 -5.94
N ARG A 6 -3.79 -6.45 -4.68
CA ARG A 6 -4.83 -6.66 -3.66
C ARG A 6 -5.20 -5.35 -3.03
N GLU A 7 -6.48 -5.04 -3.03
CA GLU A 7 -6.96 -3.82 -2.39
C GLU A 7 -7.57 -4.16 -1.04
N LEU A 8 -7.21 -3.40 -0.01
CA LEU A 8 -7.72 -3.58 1.34
C LEU A 8 -8.29 -2.26 1.82
N ASN A 9 -9.59 -2.24 2.06
CA ASN A 9 -10.26 -1.05 2.59
C ASN A 9 -10.32 -1.14 4.10
N LEU A 10 -9.46 -0.39 4.76
CA LEU A 10 -9.35 -0.40 6.22
C LEU A 10 -10.41 0.45 6.90
N GLU A 11 -11.19 1.20 6.12
CA GLU A 11 -12.27 2.00 6.69
C GLU A 11 -13.56 1.22 6.90
N LEU A 12 -13.67 0.03 6.31
CA LEU A 12 -14.89 -0.77 6.42
C LEU A 12 -15.12 -1.15 7.88
N GLY A 13 -16.33 -0.89 8.36
CA GLY A 13 -16.68 -1.20 9.73
C GLY A 13 -16.19 -0.20 10.74
N ARG A 14 -15.58 0.88 10.28
CA ARG A 14 -15.09 1.96 11.16
C ARG A 14 -14.24 1.43 12.33
N PRO A 15 -13.21 0.65 12.06
CA PRO A 15 -12.41 0.07 13.13
C PRO A 15 -11.56 1.15 13.81
N ASP A 16 -11.18 0.88 15.05
CA ASP A 16 -10.15 1.71 15.66
C ASP A 16 -8.78 1.31 15.08
N ALA A 17 -7.74 2.04 15.45
CA ALA A 17 -6.42 1.80 14.86
C ALA A 17 -5.90 0.39 15.16
N ALA A 18 -6.12 -0.11 16.38
CA ALA A 18 -5.64 -1.44 16.75
C ALA A 18 -6.31 -2.52 15.90
N GLU A 19 -7.61 -2.40 15.69
CA GLU A 19 -8.35 -3.34 14.87
C GLU A 19 -7.88 -3.27 13.41
N ALA A 20 -7.69 -2.06 12.90
CA ALA A 20 -7.23 -1.88 11.52
C ALA A 20 -5.85 -2.49 11.32
N LEU A 21 -4.94 -2.33 12.30
CA LEU A 21 -3.61 -2.90 12.18
C LEU A 21 -3.63 -4.42 12.25
N ARG A 22 -4.50 -5.00 13.07
CA ARG A 22 -4.64 -6.46 13.08
C ARG A 22 -5.10 -6.97 11.73
N ARG A 23 -6.06 -6.27 11.13
CA ARG A 23 -6.57 -6.62 9.81
C ARG A 23 -5.47 -6.49 8.76
N LEU A 24 -4.71 -5.40 8.83
CA LEU A 24 -3.62 -5.17 7.91
C LEU A 24 -2.56 -6.27 8.00
N ALA A 25 -2.17 -6.61 9.22
CA ALA A 25 -1.14 -7.64 9.42
C ALA A 25 -1.58 -8.98 8.83
N ALA A 26 -2.83 -9.35 9.05
CA ALA A 26 -3.35 -10.60 8.52
C ALA A 26 -3.38 -10.60 6.99
N GLU A 27 -3.76 -9.46 6.41
CA GLU A 27 -3.85 -9.37 4.95
C GLU A 27 -2.47 -9.36 4.30
N VAL A 28 -1.50 -8.72 4.92
CA VAL A 28 -0.13 -8.75 4.41
C VAL A 28 0.40 -10.17 4.41
N GLU A 29 0.15 -10.90 5.50
CA GLU A 29 0.59 -12.28 5.60
C GLU A 29 -0.05 -13.14 4.51
N ALA A 30 -1.36 -13.00 4.31
CA ALA A 30 -2.07 -13.75 3.28
C ALA A 30 -1.56 -13.40 1.89
N ALA A 31 -1.34 -12.12 1.63
CA ALA A 31 -0.87 -11.67 0.33
C ALA A 31 0.52 -12.23 0.02
N ARG A 32 1.38 -12.27 1.03
CA ARG A 32 2.72 -12.84 0.84
C ARG A 32 2.66 -14.31 0.50
N LYS A 33 1.80 -15.05 1.18
CA LYS A 33 1.68 -16.48 0.92
C LYS A 33 1.16 -16.75 -0.47
N MET A 34 0.34 -15.85 -1.00
CA MET A 34 -0.23 -16.00 -2.32
C MET A 34 0.67 -15.44 -3.42
N GLY A 35 1.80 -14.85 -3.06
CA GLY A 35 2.69 -14.28 -4.06
C GLY A 35 2.18 -12.99 -4.67
N THR A 36 1.28 -12.29 -3.98
CA THR A 36 0.75 -11.02 -4.45
C THR A 36 1.87 -9.99 -4.47
N PRO A 37 2.09 -9.29 -5.60
CA PRO A 37 3.23 -8.38 -5.69
C PRO A 37 3.04 -7.05 -4.99
N ALA A 38 1.80 -6.58 -4.89
CA ALA A 38 1.54 -5.27 -4.31
C ALA A 38 0.15 -5.21 -3.71
N MET A 39 -0.02 -4.31 -2.75
CA MET A 39 -1.32 -4.04 -2.14
C MET A 39 -1.62 -2.56 -2.19
N LYS A 40 -2.91 -2.24 -2.25
CA LYS A 40 -3.38 -0.87 -2.13
C LYS A 40 -4.20 -0.79 -0.85
N LEU A 41 -3.80 0.07 0.07
CA LEU A 41 -4.49 0.26 1.34
C LEU A 41 -5.32 1.53 1.26
N VAL A 42 -6.62 1.40 1.50
CA VAL A 42 -7.52 2.55 1.54
C VAL A 42 -7.84 2.82 3.01
N HIS A 43 -7.37 3.93 3.53
CA HIS A 43 -7.52 4.25 4.95
C HIS A 43 -8.13 5.63 5.19
N GLY A 44 -8.30 6.42 4.12
CA GLY A 44 -8.76 7.79 4.27
C GLY A 44 -7.66 8.70 4.77
N TYR A 45 -7.94 9.99 4.85
CA TYR A 45 -6.92 10.94 5.29
C TYR A 45 -7.44 11.98 6.27
N GLY A 46 -8.65 11.80 6.78
CA GLY A 46 -9.01 12.53 7.98
C GLY A 46 -9.90 13.74 7.86
N SER A 47 -10.71 13.84 6.81
CA SER A 47 -11.71 14.90 6.78
C SER A 47 -12.66 14.79 7.97
N SER A 48 -12.83 13.58 8.53
CA SER A 48 -13.63 13.35 9.71
C SER A 48 -12.79 13.18 10.97
N GLY A 49 -11.47 13.32 10.84
CA GLY A 49 -10.55 13.12 11.95
C GLY A 49 -10.04 11.70 12.13
N LYS A 50 -10.81 10.71 11.72
CA LYS A 50 -10.42 9.32 11.94
C LYS A 50 -9.51 8.78 10.86
N GLY A 51 -9.71 9.22 9.62
CA GLY A 51 -8.87 8.75 8.52
C GLY A 51 -7.42 9.12 8.70
N GLY A 52 -7.15 10.28 9.30
CA GLY A 52 -5.78 10.69 9.57
C GLY A 52 -5.09 9.76 10.55
N ARG A 53 -5.80 9.26 11.54
CA ARG A 53 -5.24 8.32 12.51
C ARG A 53 -4.90 6.99 11.85
N LEU A 54 -5.80 6.47 11.03
CA LEU A 54 -5.53 5.22 10.34
C LEU A 54 -4.37 5.34 9.40
N ARG A 55 -4.30 6.45 8.65
CA ARG A 55 -3.18 6.67 7.74
C ARG A 55 -1.85 6.66 8.50
N THR A 56 -1.77 7.43 9.58
CA THR A 56 -0.55 7.50 10.37
C THR A 56 -0.21 6.15 10.97
N ALA A 57 -1.19 5.46 11.54
CA ALA A 57 -0.96 4.15 12.16
C ALA A 57 -0.47 3.13 11.13
N CYS A 58 -1.09 3.11 9.95
CA CYS A 58 -0.69 2.17 8.91
C CYS A 58 0.73 2.43 8.43
N ARG A 59 1.06 3.69 8.15
CA ARG A 59 2.38 4.02 7.64
C ARG A 59 3.46 3.78 8.69
N THR A 60 3.16 4.06 9.96
CA THR A 60 4.09 3.75 11.05
C THR A 60 4.31 2.25 11.15
N TRP A 61 3.23 1.47 11.09
CA TRP A 61 3.33 0.02 11.16
C TRP A 61 4.17 -0.53 10.00
N LEU A 62 3.93 -0.01 8.78
CA LEU A 62 4.70 -0.47 7.62
C LEU A 62 6.18 -0.19 7.78
N ARG A 63 6.55 0.96 8.34
CA ARG A 63 7.95 1.27 8.62
C ARG A 63 8.53 0.31 9.64
N GLN A 64 7.77 0.02 10.69
CA GLN A 64 8.24 -0.90 11.73
C GLN A 64 8.46 -2.30 11.19
N GLN A 65 7.66 -2.70 10.19
CA GLN A 65 7.82 -4.00 9.56
C GLN A 65 8.85 -3.99 8.44
N GLU A 66 9.44 -2.85 8.19
CA GLU A 66 10.43 -2.66 7.11
C GLU A 66 9.88 -3.04 5.75
N LEU A 67 8.59 -2.76 5.56
CA LEU A 67 7.94 -2.98 4.28
C LEU A 67 8.11 -1.77 3.39
N CYS A 68 8.29 -2.02 2.11
CA CYS A 68 8.42 -0.95 1.14
C CYS A 68 7.03 -0.41 0.82
N PHE A 69 6.82 0.88 1.02
CA PHE A 69 5.52 1.47 0.72
C PHE A 69 5.67 2.85 0.10
N LEU A 70 4.61 3.27 -0.57
CA LEU A 70 4.58 4.55 -1.26
C LEU A 70 3.26 5.24 -0.88
N PRO A 71 3.32 6.47 -0.33
CA PRO A 71 2.10 7.22 -0.07
C PRO A 71 1.31 7.44 -1.35
N GLY A 72 -0.02 7.35 -1.26
CA GLY A 72 -0.86 7.54 -2.43
C GLY A 72 -0.70 8.90 -3.08
N GLU A 73 -0.41 9.92 -2.29
CA GLU A 73 -0.19 11.27 -2.82
C GLU A 73 1.10 11.36 -3.65
N GLU A 74 2.00 10.37 -3.52
CA GLU A 74 3.23 10.32 -4.30
C GLU A 74 3.16 9.30 -5.45
N PHE A 75 2.01 8.69 -5.64
CA PHE A 75 1.82 7.69 -6.69
C PHE A 75 1.59 8.39 -8.02
N SER A 76 2.68 8.69 -8.71
CA SER A 76 2.67 9.54 -9.89
C SER A 76 3.75 9.11 -10.87
N ILE A 77 3.47 9.26 -12.16
CA ILE A 77 4.48 8.99 -13.19
C ILE A 77 5.66 9.95 -13.10
N PHE A 78 5.51 11.05 -12.35
CA PHE A 78 6.59 12.01 -12.14
C PHE A 78 7.45 11.65 -10.94
N ASN A 79 7.08 10.62 -10.19
CA ASN A 79 7.84 10.15 -9.03
C ASN A 79 8.71 8.97 -9.45
N GLN A 80 10.01 9.08 -9.21
CA GLN A 80 10.96 8.07 -9.65
C GLN A 80 10.67 6.70 -9.02
N GLU A 81 10.36 6.68 -7.74
CA GLU A 81 10.07 5.42 -7.07
C GLU A 81 8.77 4.80 -7.61
N ALA A 82 7.76 5.63 -7.86
CA ALA A 82 6.50 5.14 -8.42
C ALA A 82 6.73 4.53 -9.80
N ARG A 83 7.57 5.16 -10.63
CA ARG A 83 7.88 4.60 -11.94
C ARG A 83 8.51 3.23 -11.82
N ARG A 84 9.37 3.04 -10.81
CA ARG A 84 9.98 1.74 -10.57
C ARG A 84 8.93 0.69 -10.24
N TRP A 85 7.96 1.08 -9.39
CA TRP A 85 6.86 0.16 -9.04
C TRP A 85 6.01 -0.21 -10.25
N LEU A 86 5.75 0.76 -11.14
CA LEU A 86 4.97 0.50 -12.34
C LEU A 86 5.67 -0.50 -13.25
N ALA A 87 7.01 -0.48 -13.27
CA ALA A 87 7.77 -1.44 -14.03
C ALA A 87 7.72 -2.83 -13.40
N LEU A 88 7.78 -2.89 -12.07
CA LEU A 88 7.74 -4.17 -11.35
C LEU A 88 6.34 -4.78 -11.34
N CYS A 89 5.33 -3.95 -11.31
CA CYS A 89 3.95 -4.40 -11.23
C CYS A 89 3.10 -3.58 -12.20
N PRO A 90 3.09 -3.98 -13.48
CA PRO A 90 2.41 -3.17 -14.53
C PRO A 90 0.93 -2.96 -14.27
N ARG A 91 0.30 -3.83 -13.49
CA ARG A 91 -1.11 -3.69 -13.15
C ARG A 91 -1.41 -2.37 -12.47
N LEU A 92 -0.41 -1.81 -11.78
CA LEU A 92 -0.58 -0.53 -11.09
C LEU A 92 -0.84 0.63 -12.05
N ARG A 93 -0.49 0.48 -13.34
CA ARG A 93 -0.76 1.52 -14.33
C ARG A 93 -2.26 1.75 -14.53
N GLN A 94 -3.06 0.76 -14.19
CA GLN A 94 -4.51 0.82 -14.38
C GLN A 94 -5.22 1.35 -13.15
N ASP A 95 -4.49 1.65 -12.08
CA ASP A 95 -5.10 2.14 -10.86
C ASP A 95 -5.57 3.58 -11.07
N ARG A 96 -6.81 3.85 -10.67
CA ARG A 96 -7.42 5.17 -10.88
C ARG A 96 -6.73 6.27 -10.07
N ASP A 97 -5.95 5.89 -9.06
CA ASP A 97 -5.29 6.88 -8.21
C ASP A 97 -3.90 7.25 -8.69
N LEU A 98 -3.46 6.70 -9.83
CA LEU A 98 -2.21 7.15 -10.43
C LEU A 98 -2.36 8.59 -10.85
N ASP A 99 -1.46 9.45 -10.37
CA ASP A 99 -1.46 10.89 -10.61
C ASP A 99 -2.64 11.63 -9.98
N ALA A 100 -3.37 10.98 -9.06
CA ALA A 100 -4.54 11.59 -8.44
C ALA A 100 -4.22 12.29 -7.12
N GLU A 101 -2.99 12.13 -6.61
CA GLU A 101 -2.57 12.71 -5.33
C GLU A 101 -3.50 12.33 -4.18
N ASN A 102 -3.93 11.08 -4.16
CA ASN A 102 -4.90 10.63 -3.19
C ASN A 102 -4.23 10.32 -1.86
N ARG A 103 -4.41 11.19 -0.89
CA ARG A 103 -3.83 11.03 0.45
C ARG A 103 -4.50 9.94 1.27
N GLY A 104 -5.63 9.44 0.79
CA GLY A 104 -6.37 8.39 1.48
C GLY A 104 -5.86 7.00 1.20
N ASP A 105 -4.82 6.85 0.39
CA ASP A 105 -4.26 5.56 0.00
C ASP A 105 -2.80 5.45 0.38
N THR A 106 -2.36 4.21 0.55
CA THR A 106 -0.94 3.87 0.64
C THR A 106 -0.73 2.58 -0.14
N PHE A 107 0.29 2.54 -0.97
CA PHE A 107 0.61 1.34 -1.74
C PHE A 107 1.76 0.61 -1.07
N VAL A 108 1.69 -0.72 -1.04
CA VAL A 108 2.71 -1.56 -0.42
C VAL A 108 3.27 -2.50 -1.47
N LEU A 109 4.57 -2.55 -1.58
CA LEU A 109 5.24 -3.45 -2.51
C LEU A 109 5.70 -4.67 -1.74
N LEU A 110 5.15 -5.83 -2.09
CA LEU A 110 5.46 -7.08 -1.43
C LEU A 110 6.46 -7.91 -2.22
N GLU A 111 6.67 -7.55 -3.48
CA GLU A 111 7.61 -8.27 -4.30
C GLU A 111 9.00 -8.05 -3.74
N LYS A 112 9.67 -9.12 -3.36
CA LYS A 112 11.00 -8.99 -2.84
C LYS A 112 11.94 -8.61 -3.94
N ARG A 113 12.73 -7.56 -3.71
CA ARG A 113 13.84 -7.31 -4.57
C ARG A 113 14.76 -8.50 -4.47
N LYS A 114 15.19 -9.00 -5.60
CA LYS A 114 16.30 -9.91 -5.58
C LYS A 114 17.48 -9.14 -5.09
N LYS A 115 17.95 -9.57 -4.03
CA LYS A 115 19.07 -8.87 -3.47
C LYS A 115 20.28 -9.02 -4.32
N GLY A 116 20.43 -8.45 -4.65
CA GLY A 116 21.36 -8.60 -5.16
C GLY A 116 21.52 -8.76 -5.81
N GLY A 117 20.84 -8.80 -5.89
CA GLY A 117 20.95 -8.84 -6.19
C GLY A 117 21.66 -8.63 -5.86
N LYS A 118 21.91 -8.92 -5.32
CA LYS A 118 22.42 -8.85 -4.87
C LYS A 118 22.80 -8.74 -4.98
N LEU A 119 22.74 -8.72 -5.37
CA LEU A 119 22.94 -8.66 -5.33
C LEU A 119 23.29 -8.66 -5.22
#